data_399bd701c5686a3503feae92a916cd72
#
_entry.id   399bd701c5686a3503feae92a916cd72
#
_cell.length_a   1.000
_cell.length_b   1.000
_cell.length_c   1.000
_cell.angle_alpha   90.00
_cell.angle_beta   90.00
_cell.angle_gamma   90.00
#
_symmetry.space_group_name_H-M   'P 1'
#
loop_
_entity.id
_entity.type
_entity.pdbx_description
1 polymer ?
#
loop_
_entity_poly.entity_id
_entity_poly.type
_entity_poly.pdbx_seq_one_letter_code
_entity_poly.pdbx_strand_id
1 'polypeptide(L)'
;MVKVLFKRLNQKAKLPSYKTAGSSGMDLRAFIPASIVLHPGQRILVPTGLYLEIPQDYEAQVRSRSGLALKKGITVLNSPGTIDADYRGEIGVILYNSSKKSYEIKPSERIAQLVFARIVTVSYTHLTLPTIVS
;
A
#
# COMPACT_ATOMS: atom_id res chain seq x y z
N MET A 1 -14.50 -17.15 -4.55
CA MET A 1 -13.86 -15.91 -4.06
C MET A 1 -12.81 -16.22 -3.01
N VAL A 2 -11.80 -15.41 -2.99
CA VAL A 2 -10.76 -15.49 -1.96
C VAL A 2 -11.23 -14.72 -0.73
N LYS A 3 -11.03 -15.29 0.46
CA LYS A 3 -11.42 -14.65 1.71
C LYS A 3 -10.20 -14.06 2.39
N VAL A 4 -10.24 -12.76 2.67
CA VAL A 4 -9.24 -12.04 3.43
C VAL A 4 -9.89 -11.52 4.71
N LEU A 5 -9.25 -11.69 5.85
CA LEU A 5 -9.74 -11.19 7.12
C LEU A 5 -9.12 -9.83 7.41
N PHE A 6 -9.95 -8.88 7.79
CA PHE A 6 -9.54 -7.53 8.20
C PHE A 6 -9.81 -7.36 9.70
N LYS A 7 -8.82 -6.79 10.39
CA LYS A 7 -8.97 -6.34 11.77
C LYS A 7 -8.71 -4.85 11.82
N ARG A 8 -9.58 -4.12 12.49
CA ARG A 8 -9.41 -2.69 12.74
C ARG A 8 -8.75 -2.46 14.10
N LEU A 9 -7.87 -1.48 14.20
CA LEU A 9 -7.30 -1.05 15.48
C LEU A 9 -8.41 -0.64 16.46
N ASN A 10 -9.37 0.14 15.96
CA ASN A 10 -10.59 0.49 16.68
C ASN A 10 -11.69 0.83 15.67
N GLN A 11 -12.88 1.23 16.18
CA GLN A 11 -14.04 1.51 15.33
C GLN A 11 -13.86 2.75 14.43
N LYS A 12 -12.90 3.62 14.71
CA LYS A 12 -12.63 4.81 13.92
C LYS A 12 -11.83 4.50 12.65
N ALA A 13 -11.12 3.37 12.61
CA ALA A 13 -10.43 2.93 11.39
C ALA A 13 -11.45 2.51 10.34
N LYS A 14 -11.27 2.98 9.11
CA LYS A 14 -12.19 2.72 8.01
C LYS A 14 -11.80 1.44 7.29
N LEU A 15 -12.76 0.51 7.17
CA LEU A 15 -12.56 -0.67 6.33
C LEU A 15 -12.47 -0.24 4.87
N PRO A 16 -11.55 -0.84 4.10
CA PRO A 16 -11.48 -0.56 2.67
C PRO A 16 -12.65 -1.21 1.95
N SER A 17 -13.03 -0.62 0.82
CA SER A 17 -14.10 -1.16 -0.01
C SER A 17 -13.78 -0.90 -1.47
N TYR A 18 -14.33 -1.76 -2.33
CA TYR A 18 -14.28 -1.53 -3.76
C TYR A 18 -15.28 -0.44 -4.14
N LYS A 19 -14.84 0.52 -4.93
CA LYS A 19 -15.69 1.61 -5.38
C LYS A 19 -16.75 1.11 -6.36
N THR A 20 -16.37 0.18 -7.24
CA THR A 20 -17.27 -0.46 -8.22
C THR A 20 -16.97 -1.95 -8.28
N ALA A 21 -17.90 -2.73 -8.87
CA ALA A 21 -17.70 -4.17 -9.04
C ALA A 21 -16.49 -4.52 -9.93
N GLY A 22 -16.10 -3.61 -10.81
CA GLY A 22 -14.94 -3.81 -11.70
C GLY A 22 -13.62 -3.24 -11.15
N SER A 23 -13.62 -2.68 -9.95
CA SER A 23 -12.40 -2.11 -9.37
C SER A 23 -11.40 -3.20 -8.99
N SER A 24 -10.13 -3.00 -9.34
CA SER A 24 -9.05 -3.89 -8.91
C SER A 24 -8.57 -3.57 -7.49
N GLY A 25 -8.65 -2.32 -7.10
CA GLY A 25 -8.16 -1.84 -5.81
C GLY A 25 -9.26 -1.34 -4.89
N MET A 26 -9.03 -1.52 -3.60
CA MET A 26 -9.84 -0.95 -2.53
C MET A 26 -9.14 0.31 -2.01
N ASP A 27 -9.92 1.36 -1.68
CA ASP A 27 -9.33 2.58 -1.13
C ASP A 27 -8.81 2.37 0.29
N LEU A 28 -7.58 2.79 0.54
CA LEU A 28 -7.00 2.90 1.89
C LEU A 28 -7.06 4.35 2.36
N ARG A 29 -7.43 4.53 3.63
CA ARG A 29 -7.61 5.86 4.22
C ARG A 29 -6.60 6.11 5.34
N ALA A 30 -6.22 7.37 5.50
CA ALA A 30 -5.35 7.80 6.59
C ALA A 30 -6.07 7.66 7.93
N PHE A 31 -5.44 6.94 8.86
CA PHE A 31 -5.92 6.81 10.24
C PHE A 31 -5.05 7.65 11.14
N ILE A 32 -5.33 8.95 11.17
CA ILE A 32 -4.58 9.96 11.91
C ILE A 32 -5.54 10.84 12.72
N PRO A 33 -5.15 11.30 13.91
CA PRO A 33 -6.03 12.09 14.77
C PRO A 33 -6.20 13.53 14.28
N ALA A 34 -5.24 14.04 13.52
CA ALA A 34 -5.24 15.41 13.00
C ALA A 34 -4.50 15.43 11.67
N SER A 35 -4.75 16.47 10.88
CA SER A 35 -4.08 16.65 9.59
C SER A 35 -2.56 16.74 9.76
N ILE A 36 -1.85 16.19 8.78
CA ILE A 36 -0.39 16.20 8.70
C ILE A 36 0.01 16.92 7.42
N VAL A 37 0.97 17.84 7.53
CA VAL A 37 1.52 18.53 6.36
C VAL A 37 2.72 17.76 5.85
N LEU A 38 2.66 17.37 4.58
CA LEU A 38 3.75 16.70 3.88
C LEU A 38 4.42 17.72 2.97
N HIS A 39 5.64 18.11 3.33
CA HIS A 39 6.39 19.12 2.58
C HIS A 39 7.01 18.53 1.31
N PRO A 40 7.33 19.36 0.30
CA PRO A 40 8.00 18.90 -0.91
C PRO A 40 9.27 18.08 -0.60
N GLY A 41 9.41 16.94 -1.26
CA GLY A 41 10.54 16.04 -1.07
C GLY A 41 10.52 15.21 0.21
N GLN A 42 9.52 15.39 1.05
CA GLN A 42 9.35 14.66 2.30
C GLN A 42 8.59 13.35 2.07
N ARG A 43 8.92 12.35 2.88
CA ARG A 43 8.16 11.10 2.98
C ARG A 43 7.71 10.88 4.40
N ILE A 44 6.57 10.23 4.56
CA ILE A 44 5.99 9.93 5.88
C ILE A 44 5.26 8.60 5.82
N LEU A 45 5.34 7.84 6.91
CA LEU A 45 4.54 6.64 7.09
C LEU A 45 3.20 7.03 7.68
N VAL A 46 2.12 6.78 6.93
CA VAL A 46 0.75 7.07 7.36
C VAL A 46 0.07 5.78 7.78
N PRO A 47 -0.41 5.66 9.01
CA PRO A 47 -1.11 4.48 9.46
C PRO A 47 -2.50 4.39 8.84
N THR A 48 -3.01 3.16 8.69
CA THR A 48 -4.37 2.89 8.21
C THR A 48 -5.28 2.34 9.30
N GLY A 49 -4.72 1.91 10.43
CA GLY A 49 -5.47 1.25 11.50
C GLY A 49 -5.96 -0.15 11.11
N LEU A 50 -5.41 -0.74 10.06
CA LEU A 50 -5.85 -2.02 9.53
C LEU A 50 -4.77 -3.09 9.66
N TYR A 51 -5.22 -4.31 9.95
CA TYR A 51 -4.43 -5.53 9.98
C TYR A 51 -5.09 -6.55 9.08
N LEU A 52 -4.31 -7.34 8.36
CA LEU A 52 -4.80 -8.32 7.40
C LEU A 52 -4.36 -9.73 7.76
N GLU A 53 -5.23 -10.70 7.49
CA GLU A 53 -4.85 -12.10 7.35
C GLU A 53 -5.12 -12.51 5.91
N ILE A 54 -4.05 -12.63 5.14
CA ILE A 54 -4.10 -12.98 3.72
C ILE A 54 -3.86 -14.48 3.60
N PRO A 55 -4.70 -15.22 2.85
CA PRO A 55 -4.45 -16.64 2.65
C PRO A 55 -3.11 -16.88 1.97
N GLN A 56 -2.52 -18.04 2.23
CA GLN A 56 -1.31 -18.48 1.53
C GLN A 56 -1.55 -18.46 0.02
N ASP A 57 -0.50 -18.21 -0.76
CA ASP A 57 -0.51 -18.08 -2.22
C ASP A 57 -1.09 -16.77 -2.73
N TYR A 58 -1.37 -15.83 -1.84
CA TYR A 58 -1.81 -14.48 -2.19
C TYR A 58 -0.95 -13.43 -1.51
N GLU A 59 -0.96 -12.24 -2.08
CA GLU A 59 -0.35 -11.05 -1.51
C GLU A 59 -1.32 -9.88 -1.59
N ALA A 60 -1.05 -8.84 -0.83
CA ALA A 60 -1.64 -7.54 -1.08
C ALA A 60 -0.54 -6.56 -1.54
N GLN A 61 -0.93 -5.57 -2.33
CA GLN A 61 -0.05 -4.52 -2.80
C GLN A 61 -0.66 -3.17 -2.48
N VAL A 62 0.13 -2.30 -1.88
CA VAL A 62 -0.24 -0.89 -1.68
C VAL A 62 0.25 -0.12 -2.89
N ARG A 63 -0.66 0.55 -3.58
CA ARG A 63 -0.37 1.31 -4.79
C ARG A 63 -0.83 2.75 -4.66
N SER A 64 -0.21 3.63 -5.42
CA SER A 64 -0.61 5.04 -5.51
C SER A 64 -2.00 5.17 -6.12
N ARG A 65 -2.71 6.22 -5.72
CA ARG A 65 -3.93 6.64 -6.42
C ARG A 65 -3.52 7.57 -7.56
N SER A 66 -4.02 7.27 -8.77
CA SER A 66 -3.65 8.03 -9.97
C SER A 66 -4.04 9.50 -9.88
N GLY A 67 -5.19 9.80 -9.29
CA GLY A 67 -5.64 11.19 -9.12
C GLY A 67 -4.73 12.02 -8.21
N LEU A 68 -4.31 11.47 -7.07
CA LEU A 68 -3.37 12.14 -6.18
C LEU A 68 -1.99 12.29 -6.82
N ALA A 69 -1.52 11.26 -7.52
CA ALA A 69 -0.24 11.30 -8.21
C ALA A 69 -0.21 12.40 -9.27
N LEU A 70 -1.24 12.43 -10.12
CA LEU A 70 -1.29 13.38 -11.23
C LEU A 70 -1.52 14.81 -10.77
N LYS A 71 -2.50 15.02 -9.87
CA LYS A 71 -2.95 16.38 -9.52
C LYS A 71 -2.12 17.02 -8.42
N LYS A 72 -1.60 16.22 -7.50
CA LYS A 72 -0.92 16.71 -6.29
C LYS A 72 0.53 16.25 -6.18
N GLY A 73 0.96 15.31 -7.02
CA GLY A 73 2.30 14.75 -6.92
C GLY A 73 2.52 13.91 -5.68
N ILE A 74 1.45 13.39 -5.08
CA ILE A 74 1.51 12.53 -3.89
C ILE A 74 1.42 11.08 -4.33
N THR A 75 2.44 10.31 -3.98
CA THR A 75 2.57 8.92 -4.39
C THR A 75 2.94 8.04 -3.21
N VAL A 76 2.72 6.74 -3.37
CA VAL A 76 3.29 5.74 -2.47
C VAL A 76 4.74 5.52 -2.91
N LEU A 77 5.68 5.79 -2.01
CA LEU A 77 7.11 5.80 -2.37
C LEU A 77 7.60 4.43 -2.83
N ASN A 78 7.22 3.38 -2.13
CA ASN A 78 7.52 1.98 -2.47
C ASN A 78 6.35 1.37 -3.26
N SER A 79 6.17 1.78 -4.49
CA SER A 79 5.03 1.36 -5.29
C SER A 79 5.47 0.34 -6.34
N PRO A 80 4.99 -0.93 -6.25
CA PRO A 80 4.04 -1.44 -5.26
C PRO A 80 4.69 -1.72 -3.90
N GLY A 81 3.94 -1.45 -2.82
CA GLY A 81 4.31 -1.90 -1.49
C GLY A 81 3.78 -3.31 -1.27
N THR A 82 4.67 -4.27 -1.11
CA THR A 82 4.30 -5.68 -0.98
C THR A 82 3.92 -6.02 0.46
N ILE A 83 2.77 -6.67 0.63
CA ILE A 83 2.31 -7.21 1.91
C ILE A 83 2.19 -8.72 1.76
N ASP A 84 3.09 -9.43 2.43
CA ASP A 84 3.14 -10.89 2.38
C ASP A 84 2.00 -11.53 3.17
N ALA A 85 1.65 -12.76 2.83
CA ALA A 85 0.56 -13.49 3.48
C ALA A 85 0.79 -13.67 4.98
N ASP A 86 2.04 -13.77 5.42
CA ASP A 86 2.40 -13.97 6.83
C ASP A 86 2.60 -12.66 7.61
N TYR A 87 2.43 -11.51 6.97
CA TYR A 87 2.55 -10.24 7.67
C TYR A 87 1.31 -9.99 8.54
N ARG A 88 1.52 -9.74 9.83
CA ARG A 88 0.45 -9.50 10.81
C ARG A 88 0.49 -8.11 11.44
N GLY A 89 1.43 -7.28 11.02
CA GLY A 89 1.52 -5.90 11.49
C GLY A 89 0.46 -4.99 10.89
N GLU A 90 0.42 -3.77 11.39
CA GLU A 90 -0.45 -2.74 10.83
C GLU A 90 -0.02 -2.38 9.42
N ILE A 91 -1.01 -2.17 8.54
CA ILE A 91 -0.76 -1.68 7.19
C ILE A 91 -0.46 -0.19 7.27
N GLY A 92 0.73 0.18 6.84
CA GLY A 92 1.16 1.56 6.73
C GLY A 92 1.39 1.94 5.27
N VAL A 93 1.19 3.21 4.97
CA VAL A 93 1.38 3.76 3.63
C VAL A 93 2.49 4.80 3.68
N ILE A 94 3.56 4.57 2.91
CA ILE A 94 4.66 5.53 2.83
C ILE A 94 4.33 6.51 1.71
N LEU A 95 3.88 7.71 2.08
CA LEU A 95 3.57 8.76 1.11
C LEU A 95 4.79 9.64 0.87
N TYR A 96 4.96 10.03 -0.38
CA TYR A 96 6.00 10.93 -0.84
C TYR A 96 5.40 12.09 -1.58
N ASN A 97 5.89 13.31 -1.31
CA ASN A 97 5.48 14.51 -2.03
C ASN A 97 6.54 14.88 -3.08
N SER A 98 6.23 14.59 -4.34
CA SER A 98 7.11 14.90 -5.47
C SER A 98 6.87 16.29 -6.05
N SER A 99 5.89 17.03 -5.52
CA SER A 99 5.53 18.36 -6.01
C SER A 99 6.38 19.44 -5.36
N LYS A 100 6.14 20.68 -5.78
CA LYS A 100 6.78 21.88 -5.21
C LYS A 100 5.94 22.55 -4.13
N LYS A 101 4.74 22.00 -3.84
CA LYS A 101 3.81 22.56 -2.84
C LYS A 101 3.61 21.56 -1.71
N SER A 102 3.47 22.08 -0.49
CA SER A 102 3.09 21.27 0.65
C SER A 102 1.68 20.71 0.47
N TYR A 103 1.46 19.50 0.95
CA TYR A 103 0.18 18.81 0.89
C TYR A 103 -0.32 18.50 2.28
N GLU A 104 -1.58 18.81 2.55
CA GLU A 104 -2.21 18.49 3.84
C GLU A 104 -2.94 17.15 3.72
N ILE A 105 -2.47 16.17 4.47
CA ILE A 105 -3.12 14.86 4.60
C ILE A 105 -4.16 14.99 5.70
N LYS A 106 -5.44 14.76 5.36
CA LYS A 106 -6.55 14.87 6.31
C LYS A 106 -6.93 13.52 6.88
N PRO A 107 -7.47 13.49 8.13
CA PRO A 107 -8.01 12.24 8.68
C PRO A 107 -9.05 11.62 7.74
N SER A 108 -9.01 10.32 7.61
CA SER A 108 -9.90 9.52 6.74
C SER A 108 -9.80 9.80 5.25
N GLU A 109 -8.80 10.57 4.83
CA GLU A 109 -8.55 10.81 3.40
C GLU A 109 -8.11 9.52 2.72
N ARG A 110 -8.59 9.32 1.48
CA ARG A 110 -8.15 8.21 0.63
C ARG A 110 -6.75 8.51 0.11
N ILE A 111 -5.76 7.77 0.57
CA ILE A 111 -4.34 8.06 0.30
C ILE A 111 -3.66 7.04 -0.60
N ALA A 112 -4.24 5.87 -0.75
CA ALA A 112 -3.65 4.77 -1.52
C ALA A 112 -4.75 3.78 -1.90
N GLN A 113 -4.36 2.74 -2.63
CA GLN A 113 -5.25 1.62 -2.90
C GLN A 113 -4.57 0.31 -2.58
N LEU A 114 -5.38 -0.67 -2.17
CA LEU A 114 -4.95 -2.01 -1.81
C LEU A 114 -5.43 -2.98 -2.88
N VAL A 115 -4.52 -3.74 -3.47
CA VAL A 115 -4.81 -4.69 -4.54
C VAL A 115 -4.35 -6.06 -4.11
N PHE A 116 -5.21 -7.08 -4.24
CA PHE A 116 -4.85 -8.47 -3.95
C PHE A 116 -4.47 -9.19 -5.23
N ALA A 117 -3.48 -10.06 -5.16
CA ALA A 117 -3.00 -10.84 -6.30
C ALA A 117 -2.53 -12.22 -5.85
N ARG A 118 -2.59 -13.18 -6.77
CA ARG A 118 -1.91 -14.47 -6.58
C ARG A 118 -0.42 -14.25 -6.68
N ILE A 119 0.33 -15.03 -5.89
CA ILE A 119 1.78 -15.07 -6.02
C ILE A 119 2.20 -16.35 -6.76
N VAL A 120 3.37 -16.30 -7.37
CA VAL A 120 4.01 -17.47 -7.97
C VAL A 120 5.28 -17.75 -7.19
N THR A 121 5.31 -18.92 -6.54
CA THR A 121 6.51 -19.39 -5.86
C THR A 121 7.25 -20.29 -6.81
N VAL A 122 8.53 -20.02 -7.01
CA VAL A 122 9.34 -20.77 -7.95
C VAL A 122 10.37 -21.64 -7.22
N SER A 123 10.61 -22.82 -7.77
CA SER A 123 11.77 -23.63 -7.46
C SER A 123 12.76 -23.47 -8.60
N TYR A 124 14.04 -23.31 -8.28
CA TYR A 124 15.04 -23.06 -9.31
C TYR A 124 16.30 -23.89 -9.06
N THR A 125 16.99 -24.20 -10.18
CA THR A 125 18.31 -24.83 -10.14
C THR A 125 19.36 -23.74 -10.32
N HIS A 126 20.29 -23.69 -9.40
CA HIS A 126 21.39 -22.74 -9.47
C HIS A 126 22.45 -23.27 -10.44
N LEU A 127 22.71 -22.52 -11.50
CA LEU A 127 23.76 -22.84 -12.46
C LEU A 127 24.96 -21.94 -12.22
N THR A 128 26.14 -22.57 -12.13
CA THR A 128 27.39 -21.82 -12.08
C THR A 128 27.90 -21.64 -13.49
N LEU A 129 27.98 -20.39 -13.95
CA LEU A 129 28.57 -20.10 -15.24
C LEU A 129 30.11 -20.11 -15.13
N PRO A 130 30.81 -20.57 -16.20
CA PRO A 130 32.27 -20.48 -16.22
C PRO A 130 32.72 -19.04 -16.02
N THR A 131 33.76 -18.84 -15.19
CA THR A 131 34.37 -17.54 -15.05
C THR A 131 35.14 -17.20 -16.32
N ILE A 132 34.81 -16.07 -16.92
CA ILE A 132 35.55 -15.55 -18.06
C ILE A 132 36.69 -14.68 -17.50
N VAL A 133 37.91 -15.14 -17.68
CA VAL A 133 39.09 -14.37 -17.29
C VAL A 133 39.59 -13.69 -18.55
N SER A 134 39.56 -12.40 -18.56
CA SER A 134 40.08 -11.60 -19.67
C SER A 134 41.49 -11.08 -19.32
#